data_e99225d8413a2942dbbb425939cd31a4
#
_entry.id   e99225d8413a2942dbbb425939cd31a4
#
_cell.length_a   1.000
_cell.length_b   1.000
_cell.length_c   1.000
_cell.angle_alpha   90.00
_cell.angle_beta   90.00
_cell.angle_gamma   90.00
#
_symmetry.space_group_name_H-M   'P 1'
#
loop_
_entity.id
_entity.type
_entity.pdbx_description
1 polymer ?
#
loop_
_entity_poly.entity_id
_entity_poly.type
_entity_poly.pdbx_seq_one_letter_code
_entity_poly.pdbx_strand_id
1 'polypeptide(L)'
;MKKLAIIIPAYKPRFLRETLDSIAKQNNHDFTVYIGDDASPYQLETIVDQYKNKFDIIYHRFEQNMGKKDLPGHWERCILLSEEEFIWLFSDDDLMPFDGVARVIQALQKHSGGKYIFRFPLEVVDEYGKL
;
A
#
# COMPACT_ATOMS: atom_id res chain seq x y z
N MET A 1 -2.75 8.46 17.02
CA MET A 1 -3.03 8.48 15.57
C MET A 1 -1.77 8.10 14.81
N LYS A 2 -1.88 7.19 13.88
CA LYS A 2 -0.75 6.76 13.06
C LYS A 2 -0.40 7.83 12.03
N LYS A 3 0.89 8.00 11.74
CA LYS A 3 1.35 9.06 10.84
C LYS A 3 1.52 8.59 9.39
N LEU A 4 1.63 7.29 9.16
CA LEU A 4 1.92 6.73 7.85
C LEU A 4 0.72 5.98 7.29
N ALA A 5 0.29 6.36 6.10
CA ALA A 5 -0.66 5.62 5.29
C ALA A 5 0.08 4.88 4.17
N ILE A 6 -0.16 3.59 4.04
CA ILE A 6 0.29 2.80 2.89
C ILE A 6 -0.88 2.70 1.92
N ILE A 7 -0.72 3.31 0.74
CA ILE A 7 -1.78 3.41 -0.26
C ILE A 7 -1.53 2.36 -1.33
N ILE A 8 -2.48 1.46 -1.51
CA ILE A 8 -2.38 0.38 -2.49
C ILE A 8 -3.53 0.48 -3.48
N PRO A 9 -3.31 1.10 -4.65
CA PRO A 9 -4.25 0.97 -5.75
C PRO A 9 -4.26 -0.48 -6.22
N ALA A 10 -5.44 -1.10 -6.30
CA ALA A 10 -5.55 -2.53 -6.56
C ALA A 10 -6.53 -2.82 -7.68
N TYR A 11 -6.21 -3.81 -8.49
CA TYR A 11 -7.07 -4.29 -9.57
C TYR A 11 -6.96 -5.79 -9.78
N LYS A 12 -5.72 -6.34 -9.77
CA LYS A 12 -5.46 -7.75 -10.02
C LYS A 12 -5.22 -8.50 -8.70
N PRO A 13 -5.83 -9.68 -8.52
CA PRO A 13 -5.66 -10.44 -7.28
C PRO A 13 -4.36 -11.25 -7.23
N ARG A 14 -3.68 -11.44 -8.36
CA ARG A 14 -2.62 -12.45 -8.51
C ARG A 14 -1.56 -12.43 -7.41
N PHE A 15 -1.05 -11.24 -7.07
CA PHE A 15 0.02 -11.08 -6.08
C PHE A 15 -0.41 -10.30 -4.85
N LEU A 16 -1.70 -9.94 -4.75
CA LEU A 16 -2.18 -9.12 -3.64
C LEU A 16 -1.95 -9.80 -2.29
N ARG A 17 -2.14 -11.12 -2.22
CA ARG A 17 -1.92 -11.87 -0.99
C ARG A 17 -0.45 -11.81 -0.54
N GLU A 18 0.48 -12.00 -1.46
CA GLU A 18 1.92 -11.92 -1.17
C GLU A 18 2.31 -10.50 -0.73
N THR A 19 1.75 -9.50 -1.37
CA THR A 19 1.96 -8.10 -0.99
C THR A 19 1.48 -7.86 0.44
N LEU A 20 0.25 -8.25 0.77
CA LEU A 20 -0.31 -8.08 2.11
C LEU A 20 0.41 -8.92 3.16
N ASP A 21 0.86 -10.13 2.80
CA ASP A 21 1.69 -10.94 3.71
C ASP A 21 3.00 -10.22 4.05
N SER A 22 3.64 -9.57 3.08
CA SER A 22 4.88 -8.83 3.34
C SER A 22 4.65 -7.63 4.26
N ILE A 23 3.48 -7.01 4.19
CA ILE A 23 3.08 -5.92 5.08
C ILE A 23 2.78 -6.47 6.49
N ALA A 24 2.10 -7.61 6.58
CA ALA A 24 1.81 -8.24 7.86
C ALA A 24 3.08 -8.64 8.63
N LYS A 25 4.16 -8.96 7.91
CA LYS A 25 5.46 -9.35 8.50
C LYS A 25 6.33 -8.20 8.92
N GLN A 26 5.90 -6.96 8.76
CA GLN A 26 6.68 -5.80 9.17
C GLN A 26 6.98 -5.84 10.67
N ASN A 27 8.20 -5.47 11.05
CA ASN A 27 8.58 -5.37 12.45
C ASN A 27 8.04 -4.12 13.16
N ASN A 28 7.39 -3.24 12.43
CA ASN A 28 6.73 -2.06 12.93
C ASN A 28 5.38 -1.91 12.23
N HIS A 29 4.29 -1.87 13.00
CA HIS A 29 2.92 -1.76 12.48
C HIS A 29 2.31 -0.36 12.70
N ASP A 30 3.12 0.66 12.82
CA ASP A 30 2.63 2.04 13.02
C ASP A 30 2.20 2.68 11.68
N PHE A 31 1.21 2.05 11.06
CA PHE A 31 0.67 2.47 9.77
C PHE A 31 -0.79 2.05 9.63
N THR A 32 -1.49 2.65 8.68
CA THR A 32 -2.79 2.20 8.17
C THR A 32 -2.66 1.91 6.68
N VAL A 33 -3.17 0.77 6.23
CA VAL A 33 -3.20 0.41 4.81
C VAL A 33 -4.55 0.82 4.23
N TYR A 34 -4.52 1.44 3.06
CA TYR A 34 -5.71 1.79 2.29
C TYR A 34 -5.68 1.05 0.96
N ILE A 35 -6.64 0.18 0.74
CA ILE A 35 -6.81 -0.53 -0.54
C ILE A 35 -7.86 0.20 -1.35
N GLY A 36 -7.46 0.76 -2.50
CA GLY A 36 -8.38 1.38 -3.46
C GLY A 36 -8.63 0.44 -4.62
N ASP A 37 -9.75 -0.28 -4.58
CA ASP A 37 -10.14 -1.24 -5.61
C ASP A 37 -10.72 -0.50 -6.82
N ASP A 38 -10.06 -0.61 -7.96
CA ASP A 38 -10.38 0.09 -9.20
C ASP A 38 -11.51 -0.61 -9.99
N ALA A 39 -12.60 -0.92 -9.31
CA ALA A 39 -13.75 -1.64 -9.88
C ALA A 39 -13.31 -2.96 -10.53
N SER A 40 -12.48 -3.72 -9.81
CA SER A 40 -11.97 -5.00 -10.26
C SER A 40 -13.12 -5.99 -10.50
N PRO A 41 -13.08 -6.80 -11.57
CA PRO A 41 -14.06 -7.88 -11.77
C PRO A 41 -13.83 -9.05 -10.79
N TYR A 42 -12.73 -9.02 -10.03
CA TYR A 42 -12.41 -10.05 -9.05
C TYR A 42 -12.84 -9.61 -7.65
N GLN A 43 -12.96 -10.56 -6.74
CA GLN A 43 -13.40 -10.27 -5.37
C GLN A 43 -12.21 -9.99 -4.47
N LEU A 44 -11.60 -8.81 -4.62
CA LEU A 44 -10.44 -8.41 -3.83
C LEU A 44 -10.77 -8.29 -2.34
N GLU A 45 -11.98 -7.89 -1.99
CA GLU A 45 -12.42 -7.73 -0.60
C GLU A 45 -12.26 -9.02 0.20
N THR A 46 -12.53 -10.18 -0.42
CA THR A 46 -12.37 -11.49 0.22
C THR A 46 -10.92 -11.73 0.65
N ILE A 47 -9.96 -11.30 -0.17
CA ILE A 47 -8.54 -11.39 0.17
C ILE A 47 -8.22 -10.44 1.31
N VAL A 48 -8.66 -9.18 1.21
CA VAL A 48 -8.39 -8.13 2.19
C VAL A 48 -8.94 -8.49 3.58
N ASP A 49 -10.11 -9.09 3.62
CA ASP A 49 -10.76 -9.47 4.89
C ASP A 49 -9.91 -10.41 5.75
N GLN A 50 -9.04 -11.19 5.12
CA GLN A 50 -8.14 -12.11 5.85
C GLN A 50 -7.05 -11.38 6.63
N TYR A 51 -6.86 -10.08 6.39
CA TYR A 51 -5.80 -9.28 7.02
C TYR A 51 -6.31 -8.31 8.07
N LYS A 52 -7.62 -8.20 8.26
CA LYS A 52 -8.22 -7.24 9.20
C LYS A 52 -7.78 -7.42 10.64
N ASN A 53 -7.37 -8.63 11.02
CA ASN A 53 -6.87 -8.93 12.36
C ASN A 53 -5.34 -8.85 12.47
N LYS A 54 -4.64 -8.55 11.38
CA LYS A 54 -3.18 -8.55 11.34
C LYS A 54 -2.59 -7.15 11.42
N PHE A 55 -3.25 -6.18 10.83
CA PHE A 55 -2.87 -4.76 10.86
C PHE A 55 -4.09 -3.91 10.49
N ASP A 56 -3.98 -2.60 10.70
CA ASP A 56 -5.07 -1.69 10.34
C ASP A 56 -5.15 -1.56 8.83
N ILE A 57 -6.29 -1.97 8.27
CA ILE A 57 -6.53 -1.96 6.84
C ILE A 57 -7.95 -1.47 6.54
N ILE A 58 -8.05 -0.55 5.59
CA ILE A 58 -9.31 0.01 5.11
C ILE A 58 -9.43 -0.33 3.63
N TYR A 59 -10.55 -0.94 3.27
CA TYR A 59 -10.85 -1.31 1.88
C TYR A 59 -11.95 -0.40 1.34
N HIS A 60 -11.72 0.13 0.14
CA HIS A 60 -12.73 0.89 -0.58
C HIS A 60 -12.77 0.45 -2.05
N ARG A 61 -13.96 0.07 -2.52
CA ARG A 61 -14.17 -0.26 -3.92
C ARG A 61 -14.83 0.91 -4.61
N PHE A 62 -14.18 1.43 -5.65
CA PHE A 62 -14.74 2.47 -6.50
C PHE A 62 -15.74 1.87 -7.48
N GLU A 63 -16.79 2.61 -7.84
CA GLU A 63 -17.85 2.11 -8.71
C GLU A 63 -17.39 1.90 -10.14
N GLN A 64 -16.46 2.73 -10.62
CA GLN A 64 -16.00 2.71 -12.01
C GLN A 64 -14.49 2.57 -12.08
N ASN A 65 -14.03 1.77 -13.04
CA ASN A 65 -12.62 1.67 -13.35
C ASN A 65 -12.10 3.01 -13.88
N MET A 66 -10.98 3.47 -13.36
CA MET A 66 -10.31 4.69 -13.79
C MET A 66 -8.93 4.42 -14.36
N GLY A 67 -8.26 3.38 -13.88
CA GLY A 67 -6.86 3.11 -14.23
C GLY A 67 -6.62 2.83 -15.70
N LYS A 68 -7.61 2.34 -16.45
CA LYS A 68 -7.50 2.10 -17.88
C LYS A 68 -7.37 3.40 -18.68
N LYS A 69 -7.97 4.47 -18.21
CA LYS A 69 -7.98 5.77 -18.90
C LYS A 69 -7.05 6.77 -18.24
N ASP A 70 -6.96 6.73 -16.91
CA ASP A 70 -6.23 7.73 -16.13
C ASP A 70 -5.68 7.05 -14.86
N LEU A 71 -4.56 6.36 -15.00
CA LEU A 71 -3.93 5.66 -13.88
C LEU A 71 -3.47 6.63 -12.77
N PRO A 72 -2.83 7.77 -13.07
CA PRO A 72 -2.50 8.74 -12.03
C PRO A 72 -3.72 9.28 -11.29
N GLY A 73 -4.84 9.46 -11.98
CA GLY A 73 -6.10 9.87 -11.36
C GLY A 73 -6.63 8.82 -10.39
N HIS A 74 -6.48 7.54 -10.72
CA HIS A 74 -6.83 6.47 -9.79
C HIS A 74 -5.94 6.50 -8.55
N TRP A 75 -4.63 6.68 -8.71
CA TRP A 75 -3.73 6.81 -7.56
C TRP A 75 -4.13 7.98 -6.67
N GLU A 76 -4.44 9.12 -7.27
CA GLU A 76 -4.85 10.32 -6.53
C GLU A 76 -6.11 10.05 -5.70
N ARG A 77 -7.14 9.43 -6.28
CA ARG A 77 -8.36 9.14 -5.51
C ARG A 77 -8.13 8.10 -4.41
N CYS A 78 -7.17 7.19 -4.58
CA CYS A 78 -6.76 6.28 -3.51
C CYS A 78 -6.07 7.04 -2.37
N ILE A 79 -5.19 7.97 -2.69
CA ILE A 79 -4.50 8.82 -1.72
C ILE A 79 -5.50 9.62 -0.91
N LEU A 80 -6.55 10.13 -1.56
CA LEU A 80 -7.59 10.93 -0.89
C LEU A 80 -8.44 10.14 0.10
N LEU A 81 -8.35 8.81 0.13
CA LEU A 81 -8.99 8.00 1.17
C LEU A 81 -8.30 8.17 2.53
N SER A 82 -7.04 8.56 2.54
CA SER A 82 -6.22 8.58 3.74
C SER A 82 -6.31 9.91 4.50
N GLU A 83 -6.06 9.84 5.80
CA GLU A 83 -6.06 11.01 6.70
C GLU A 83 -4.69 11.24 7.35
N GLU A 84 -3.75 10.33 7.17
CA GLU A 84 -2.44 10.39 7.78
C GLU A 84 -1.58 11.50 7.19
N GLU A 85 -0.61 11.95 7.95
CA GLU A 85 0.30 13.05 7.56
C GLU A 85 1.18 12.67 6.37
N PHE A 86 1.63 11.41 6.33
CA PHE A 86 2.52 10.91 5.29
C PHE A 86 1.89 9.74 4.56
N ILE A 87 2.17 9.64 3.26
CA ILE A 87 1.72 8.52 2.45
C ILE A 87 2.91 7.78 1.83
N TRP A 88 2.75 6.48 1.70
CA TRP A 88 3.63 5.61 0.92
C TRP A 88 2.79 4.96 -0.15
N LEU A 89 2.98 5.37 -1.40
CA LEU A 89 2.28 4.76 -2.53
C LEU A 89 2.96 3.43 -2.85
N PHE A 90 2.23 2.35 -2.69
CA PHE A 90 2.73 0.98 -2.85
C PHE A 90 1.86 0.21 -3.84
N SER A 91 2.44 -0.77 -4.52
CA SER A 91 1.73 -1.51 -5.57
C SER A 91 1.09 -2.79 -5.03
N ASP A 92 0.06 -3.29 -5.73
CA ASP A 92 -0.64 -4.53 -5.37
C ASP A 92 0.13 -5.80 -5.78
N ASP A 93 1.33 -5.66 -6.33
CA ASP A 93 2.19 -6.76 -6.76
C ASP A 93 3.64 -6.63 -6.29
N ASP A 94 3.92 -5.73 -5.37
CA ASP A 94 5.26 -5.54 -4.80
C ASP A 94 5.39 -6.20 -3.44
N LEU A 95 6.63 -6.47 -3.04
CA LEU A 95 6.97 -7.03 -1.73
C LEU A 95 7.72 -5.99 -0.91
N MET A 96 7.35 -5.87 0.36
CA MET A 96 7.97 -4.95 1.30
C MET A 96 8.98 -5.70 2.17
N PRO A 97 10.26 -5.23 2.26
CA PRO A 97 11.21 -5.84 3.20
C PRO A 97 10.67 -5.75 4.63
N PHE A 98 11.02 -6.72 5.47
CA PHE A 98 10.43 -6.82 6.83
C PHE A 98 10.66 -5.58 7.71
N ASP A 99 11.67 -4.79 7.43
CA ASP A 99 12.01 -3.56 8.14
C ASP A 99 11.66 -2.28 7.34
N GLY A 100 10.89 -2.42 6.26
CA GLY A 100 10.56 -1.30 5.37
C GLY A 100 9.87 -0.15 6.09
N VAL A 101 8.84 -0.45 6.88
CA VAL A 101 8.10 0.58 7.62
C VAL A 101 9.02 1.27 8.64
N ALA A 102 9.81 0.50 9.38
CA ALA A 102 10.73 1.08 10.38
C ALA A 102 11.73 2.04 9.73
N ARG A 103 12.26 1.69 8.55
CA ARG A 103 13.18 2.58 7.80
C ARG A 103 12.49 3.85 7.32
N VAL A 104 11.27 3.74 6.84
CA VAL A 104 10.49 4.91 6.39
C VAL A 104 10.22 5.84 7.55
N ILE A 105 9.74 5.30 8.66
CA ILE A 105 9.46 6.11 9.87
C ILE A 105 10.74 6.80 10.36
N GLN A 106 11.87 6.11 10.37
CA GLN A 106 13.16 6.70 10.74
C GLN A 106 13.53 7.87 9.81
N ALA A 107 13.34 7.71 8.50
CA ALA A 107 13.58 8.76 7.53
C ALA A 107 12.68 9.98 7.77
N LEU A 108 11.40 9.74 8.07
CA LEU A 108 10.45 10.80 8.36
C LEU A 108 10.83 11.58 9.63
N GLN A 109 11.34 10.92 10.64
CA GLN A 109 11.80 11.57 11.88
C GLN A 109 13.00 12.49 11.66
N LYS A 110 13.91 12.11 10.75
CA LYS A 110 15.07 12.92 10.40
C LYS A 110 14.73 14.18 9.61
N HIS A 111 13.60 14.21 8.95
CA HIS A 111 13.21 15.29 8.05
C HIS A 111 11.89 15.94 8.49
N SER A 112 11.74 16.21 9.80
CA SER A 112 10.57 16.88 10.33
C SER A 112 10.50 18.34 9.87
N GLY A 113 9.29 18.83 9.61
CA GLY A 113 9.03 20.25 9.34
C GLY A 113 9.17 20.70 7.89
N GLY A 114 9.36 19.81 6.93
CA GLY A 114 9.43 20.13 5.50
C GLY A 114 8.49 19.27 4.66
N LYS A 115 8.40 19.61 3.37
CA LYS A 115 7.73 18.77 2.38
C LYS A 115 8.80 17.98 1.65
N TYR A 116 8.76 16.66 1.77
CA TYR A 116 9.78 15.77 1.20
C TYR A 116 9.12 14.68 0.38
N ILE A 117 9.80 14.27 -0.69
CA ILE A 117 9.48 13.07 -1.45
C ILE A 117 10.67 12.13 -1.28
N PHE A 118 10.38 10.92 -0.77
CA PHE A 118 11.39 9.89 -0.61
C PHE A 118 11.26 8.87 -1.73
N ARG A 119 12.37 8.44 -2.27
CA ARG A 119 12.42 7.33 -3.23
C ARG A 119 13.36 6.27 -2.69
N PHE A 120 12.95 5.02 -2.83
CA PHE A 120 13.74 3.88 -2.39
C PHE A 120 14.18 3.06 -3.60
N PRO A 121 15.40 2.48 -3.58
CA PRO A 121 15.81 1.58 -4.64
C PRO A 121 14.92 0.34 -4.67
N LEU A 122 14.68 -0.17 -5.88
CA LEU A 122 13.89 -1.36 -6.10
C LEU A 122 14.78 -2.49 -6.55
N GLU A 123 14.49 -3.69 -6.07
CA GLU A 123 15.07 -4.93 -6.58
C GLU A 123 13.99 -5.68 -7.34
N VAL A 124 14.34 -6.23 -8.50
CA VAL A 124 13.40 -7.01 -9.31
C VAL A 124 13.47 -8.47 -8.85
N VAL A 125 12.31 -9.04 -8.53
CA VAL A 125 12.19 -10.44 -8.14
C VAL A 125 11.31 -11.17 -9.15
N ASP A 126 11.45 -12.49 -9.21
CA ASP A 126 10.60 -13.32 -10.05
C ASP A 126 9.23 -13.54 -9.39
N GLU A 127 8.36 -14.33 -10.05
CA GLU A 127 7.01 -14.64 -9.54
C GLU A 127 7.02 -15.41 -8.21
N TYR A 128 8.16 -15.93 -7.80
CA TYR A 128 8.35 -16.64 -6.52
C TYR A 128 9.04 -15.77 -5.48
N GLY A 129 9.27 -14.48 -5.75
CA GLY A 129 9.92 -13.55 -4.83
C GLY A 129 11.43 -13.66 -4.75
N LYS A 130 12.06 -14.28 -5.75
CA LYS A 130 13.53 -14.45 -5.81
C LYS A 130 14.16 -13.44 -6.76
N LEU A 131 15.34 -12.96 -6.37
CA LEU A 131 16.15 -12.07 -7.21
C LEU A 131 16.64 -12.74 -8.48
#